data_1d846b8ea67804d51fd45e414e1d4822
#
_entry.id   1d846b8ea67804d51fd45e414e1d4822
#
_cell.length_a   1.000
_cell.length_b   1.000
_cell.length_c   1.000
_cell.angle_alpha   90.00
_cell.angle_beta   90.00
_cell.angle_gamma   90.00
#
_symmetry.space_group_name_H-M   'P 1'
#
loop_
_entity.id
_entity.type
_entity.pdbx_description
1 polymer ?
#
loop_
_entity_poly.entity_id
_entity_poly.type
_entity_poly.pdbx_seq_one_letter_code
_entity_poly.pdbx_strand_id
1 'polypeptide(L)'
;EWWKVGTMAARHWDALDALVRERDPYCRGAVILGLSQPVEQLIAGFAEARAPLVKGFMIGRTVWAGPSLAWLKGEIDDAGLQAQVAANFRRLIAGWRDSRPARATTAPEAAGALA
;
A
#
# COMPACT_ATOMS: atom_id res chain seq x y z
N GLU A 1 4.10 17.11 4.27
CA GLU A 1 3.19 16.74 3.17
C GLU A 1 3.32 15.28 2.77
N TRP A 2 2.26 14.76 2.16
CA TRP A 2 2.20 13.44 1.55
C TRP A 2 1.71 13.56 0.12
N TRP A 3 2.36 12.88 -0.79
CA TRP A 3 1.88 12.76 -2.17
C TRP A 3 1.06 11.49 -2.34
N LYS A 4 -0.03 11.60 -3.08
CA LYS A 4 -0.89 10.47 -3.47
C LYS A 4 -0.76 10.26 -4.97
N VAL A 5 -0.25 9.11 -5.36
CA VAL A 5 0.13 8.83 -6.75
C VAL A 5 -0.43 7.47 -7.19
N GLY A 6 -0.92 7.38 -8.41
CA GLY A 6 -1.36 6.11 -9.00
C GLY A 6 -0.18 5.16 -9.27
N THR A 7 -0.49 3.93 -9.64
CA THR A 7 0.52 2.95 -10.02
C THR A 7 1.26 3.36 -11.29
N MET A 8 2.55 3.10 -11.35
CA MET A 8 3.38 3.36 -12.52
C MET A 8 4.61 2.44 -12.52
N ALA A 9 5.34 2.42 -13.63
CA ALA A 9 6.54 1.59 -13.76
C ALA A 9 7.66 2.06 -12.81
N ALA A 10 8.53 1.14 -12.41
CA ALA A 10 9.62 1.38 -11.47
C ALA A 10 10.49 2.60 -11.83
N ARG A 11 10.84 2.77 -13.10
CA ARG A 11 11.63 3.91 -13.57
C ARG A 11 10.99 5.26 -13.26
N HIS A 12 9.67 5.35 -13.27
CA HIS A 12 8.94 6.59 -12.96
C HIS A 12 8.92 6.85 -11.45
N TRP A 13 8.85 5.79 -10.64
CA TRP A 13 8.99 5.91 -9.19
C TRP A 13 10.36 6.42 -8.80
N ASP A 14 11.43 5.92 -9.43
CA ASP A 14 12.79 6.36 -9.18
C ASP A 14 13.00 7.83 -9.60
N ALA A 15 12.44 8.23 -10.74
CA ALA A 15 12.47 9.62 -11.20
C ALA A 15 11.71 10.56 -10.26
N LEU A 16 10.54 10.13 -9.77
CA LEU A 16 9.75 10.90 -8.81
C LEU A 16 10.47 11.03 -7.47
N ASP A 17 11.07 9.95 -6.98
CA ASP A 17 11.85 9.97 -5.73
C ASP A 17 12.99 11.00 -5.81
N ALA A 18 13.75 10.98 -6.91
CA ALA A 18 14.83 11.92 -7.15
C ALA A 18 14.34 13.38 -7.21
N LEU A 19 13.24 13.61 -7.93
CA LEU A 19 12.65 14.95 -8.07
C LEU A 19 12.14 15.49 -6.74
N VAL A 20 11.41 14.69 -5.98
CA VAL A 20 10.86 15.11 -4.68
C VAL A 20 12.00 15.38 -3.70
N ARG A 21 13.01 14.55 -3.69
CA ARG A 21 14.18 14.75 -2.83
C ARG A 21 14.92 16.05 -3.12
N GLU A 22 14.98 16.44 -4.40
CA GLU A 22 15.58 17.70 -4.82
C GLU A 22 14.72 18.92 -4.51
N ARG A 23 13.39 18.81 -4.71
CA ARG A 23 12.50 19.96 -4.77
C ARG A 23 11.61 20.16 -3.55
N ASP A 24 11.36 19.11 -2.78
CA ASP A 24 10.41 19.15 -1.66
C ASP A 24 11.01 18.55 -0.39
N PRO A 25 11.80 19.32 0.38
CA PRO A 25 12.42 18.85 1.62
C PRO A 25 11.41 18.54 2.72
N TYR A 26 10.16 18.99 2.58
CA TYR A 26 9.08 18.77 3.55
C TYR A 26 8.22 17.54 3.23
N CYS A 27 8.46 16.87 2.12
CA CYS A 27 7.74 15.66 1.75
C CYS A 27 8.05 14.51 2.72
N ARG A 28 7.02 13.90 3.27
CA ARG A 28 7.13 12.74 4.17
C ARG A 28 7.11 11.41 3.42
N GLY A 29 6.63 11.43 2.19
CA GLY A 29 6.56 10.26 1.33
C GLY A 29 5.40 10.30 0.36
N ALA A 30 5.31 9.27 -0.45
CA ALA A 30 4.20 9.00 -1.34
C ALA A 30 3.43 7.76 -0.91
N VAL A 31 2.13 7.77 -1.17
CA VAL A 31 1.25 6.60 -1.00
C VAL A 31 0.56 6.30 -2.32
N ILE A 32 0.37 5.00 -2.59
CA ILE A 32 -0.24 4.54 -3.81
C ILE A 32 -1.76 4.64 -3.71
N LEU A 33 -2.38 5.29 -4.70
CA LEU A 33 -3.83 5.33 -4.87
C LEU A 33 -4.32 4.11 -5.66
N GLY A 34 -5.52 3.63 -5.30
CA GLY A 34 -6.14 2.50 -5.98
C GLY A 34 -6.78 2.84 -7.31
N LEU A 35 -7.38 4.03 -7.44
CA LEU A 35 -8.10 4.50 -8.62
C LEU A 35 -9.12 3.49 -9.17
N SER A 36 -9.73 2.71 -8.28
CA SER A 36 -10.67 1.61 -8.60
C SER A 36 -10.08 0.46 -9.44
N GLN A 37 -8.74 0.34 -9.49
CA GLN A 37 -8.10 -0.80 -10.13
C GLN A 37 -8.39 -2.11 -9.38
N PRO A 38 -8.43 -3.26 -10.07
CA PRO A 38 -8.53 -4.56 -9.43
C PRO A 38 -7.37 -4.83 -8.46
N VAL A 39 -7.63 -5.64 -7.44
CA VAL A 39 -6.63 -5.99 -6.41
C VAL A 39 -5.34 -6.53 -7.03
N GLU A 40 -5.44 -7.39 -8.03
CA GLU A 40 -4.27 -8.02 -8.69
C GLU A 40 -3.39 -6.98 -9.39
N GLN A 41 -3.98 -5.98 -10.04
CA GLN A 41 -3.23 -4.90 -10.68
C GLN A 41 -2.52 -4.01 -9.66
N LEU A 42 -3.16 -3.76 -8.54
CA LEU A 42 -2.55 -2.98 -7.44
C LEU A 42 -1.37 -3.72 -6.82
N ILE A 43 -1.50 -5.03 -6.59
CA ILE A 43 -0.41 -5.86 -6.07
C ILE A 43 0.78 -5.86 -7.03
N ALA A 44 0.53 -5.99 -8.33
CA ALA A 44 1.59 -5.85 -9.34
C ALA A 44 2.24 -4.46 -9.29
N GLY A 45 1.43 -3.41 -9.13
CA GLY A 45 1.92 -2.04 -8.98
C GLY A 45 2.77 -1.82 -7.72
N PHE A 46 2.50 -2.54 -6.63
CA PHE A 46 3.33 -2.48 -5.42
C PHE A 46 4.75 -3.00 -5.67
N ALA A 47 4.89 -4.04 -6.50
CA ALA A 47 6.19 -4.58 -6.86
C ALA A 47 7.05 -3.59 -7.66
N GLU A 48 6.42 -2.72 -8.45
CA GLU A 48 7.10 -1.64 -9.18
C GLU A 48 7.50 -0.46 -8.27
N ALA A 49 6.72 -0.20 -7.21
CA ALA A 49 6.83 0.97 -6.36
C ALA A 49 7.82 0.75 -5.20
N ARG A 50 9.08 0.48 -5.49
CA ARG A 50 10.11 0.15 -4.50
C ARG A 50 11.01 1.31 -4.12
N ALA A 51 10.84 2.48 -4.72
CA ALA A 51 11.61 3.67 -4.40
C ALA A 51 11.42 4.07 -2.91
N PRO A 52 12.43 4.62 -2.25
CA PRO A 52 12.37 5.00 -0.83
C PRO A 52 11.25 5.99 -0.49
N LEU A 53 10.82 6.78 -1.46
CA LEU A 53 9.70 7.72 -1.34
C LEU A 53 8.39 7.01 -0.98
N VAL A 54 8.17 5.77 -1.46
CA VAL A 54 6.90 5.06 -1.32
C VAL A 54 6.80 4.43 0.05
N LYS A 55 5.84 4.90 0.85
CA LYS A 55 5.67 4.51 2.26
C LYS A 55 4.46 3.62 2.53
N GLY A 56 3.52 3.53 1.59
CA GLY A 56 2.31 2.76 1.79
C GLY A 56 1.31 2.96 0.66
N PHE A 57 0.06 2.62 0.94
CA PHE A 57 -1.04 2.79 0.01
C PHE A 57 -2.28 3.37 0.71
N MET A 58 -3.12 4.06 -0.07
CA MET A 58 -4.43 4.55 0.35
C MET A 58 -5.47 4.09 -0.68
N ILE A 59 -6.07 2.96 -0.44
CA ILE A 59 -6.98 2.29 -1.36
C ILE A 59 -8.34 2.12 -0.70
N GLY A 60 -9.38 2.62 -1.34
CA GLY A 60 -10.74 2.56 -0.85
C GLY A 60 -11.66 1.72 -1.74
N ARG A 61 -12.11 2.28 -2.85
CA ARG A 61 -13.14 1.67 -3.72
C ARG A 61 -12.83 0.25 -4.18
N THR A 62 -11.59 -0.06 -4.48
CA THR A 62 -11.16 -1.43 -4.81
C THR A 62 -11.51 -2.42 -3.71
N VAL A 63 -11.44 -1.98 -2.45
CA VAL A 63 -11.71 -2.83 -1.28
C VAL A 63 -13.21 -3.02 -1.05
N TRP A 64 -13.98 -1.94 -1.13
CA TRP A 64 -15.36 -1.93 -0.63
C TRP A 64 -16.45 -1.77 -1.70
N ALA A 65 -16.16 -1.28 -2.91
CA ALA A 65 -17.23 -0.94 -3.88
C ALA A 65 -18.04 -2.15 -4.33
N GLY A 66 -17.37 -3.25 -4.68
CA GLY A 66 -18.07 -4.50 -5.08
C GLY A 66 -18.91 -5.08 -3.93
N PRO A 67 -18.32 -5.32 -2.76
CA PRO A 67 -19.07 -5.79 -1.59
C PRO A 67 -20.24 -4.88 -1.20
N SER A 68 -20.05 -3.56 -1.24
CA SER A 68 -21.11 -2.60 -0.92
C SER A 68 -22.26 -2.67 -1.93
N LEU A 69 -21.97 -2.85 -3.22
CA LEU A 69 -23.00 -3.00 -4.24
C LEU A 69 -23.80 -4.28 -4.03
N ALA A 70 -23.14 -5.41 -3.73
CA ALA A 70 -23.80 -6.67 -3.42
C ALA A 70 -24.71 -6.56 -2.18
N TRP A 71 -24.22 -5.86 -1.16
CA TRP A 71 -25.01 -5.59 0.05
C TRP A 71 -26.23 -4.70 -0.23
N LEU A 72 -26.08 -3.64 -1.02
CA LEU A 72 -27.21 -2.76 -1.42
C LEU A 72 -28.27 -3.50 -2.23
N LYS A 73 -27.88 -4.51 -3.01
CA LYS A 73 -28.80 -5.37 -3.77
C LYS A 73 -29.43 -6.47 -2.91
N GLY A 74 -29.05 -6.61 -1.66
CA GLY A 74 -29.53 -7.68 -0.78
C GLY A 74 -28.93 -9.06 -1.07
N GLU A 75 -27.84 -9.14 -1.85
CA GLU A 75 -27.17 -10.40 -2.19
C GLU A 75 -26.33 -10.94 -1.03
N ILE A 76 -25.86 -10.07 -0.15
CA ILE A 76 -25.13 -10.40 1.08
C ILE A 76 -25.66 -9.57 2.26
N ASP A 77 -25.50 -10.08 3.46
CA ASP A 77 -25.85 -9.40 4.71
C ASP A 77 -24.68 -8.57 5.26
N ASP A 78 -24.84 -7.96 6.43
CA ASP A 78 -23.82 -7.13 7.08
C ASP A 78 -22.55 -7.94 7.37
N ALA A 79 -22.68 -9.17 7.83
CA ALA A 79 -21.54 -10.05 8.10
C ALA A 79 -20.79 -10.40 6.82
N GLY A 80 -21.51 -10.65 5.74
CA GLY A 80 -20.95 -10.89 4.42
C GLY A 80 -20.20 -9.67 3.87
N LEU A 81 -20.76 -8.47 4.04
CA LEU A 81 -20.10 -7.22 3.67
C LEU A 81 -18.77 -7.06 4.43
N GLN A 82 -18.80 -7.20 5.74
CA GLN A 82 -17.59 -7.09 6.56
C GLN A 82 -16.54 -8.10 6.17
N ALA A 83 -16.92 -9.35 5.96
CA ALA A 83 -16.00 -10.42 5.58
C ALA A 83 -15.33 -10.17 4.23
N GLN A 84 -16.08 -9.73 3.23
CA GLN A 84 -15.54 -9.45 1.90
C GLN A 84 -14.61 -8.22 1.88
N VAL A 85 -15.00 -7.15 2.55
CA VAL A 85 -14.15 -5.95 2.69
C VAL A 85 -12.85 -6.30 3.41
N ALA A 86 -12.93 -7.04 4.50
CA ALA A 86 -11.75 -7.47 5.25
C ALA A 86 -10.84 -8.39 4.41
N ALA A 87 -11.41 -9.32 3.65
CA ALA A 87 -10.65 -10.21 2.78
C ALA A 87 -9.90 -9.43 1.68
N ASN A 88 -10.55 -8.49 1.02
CA ASN A 88 -9.94 -7.66 -0.01
C ASN A 88 -8.78 -6.83 0.57
N PHE A 89 -8.99 -6.24 1.74
CA PHE A 89 -7.95 -5.44 2.40
C PHE A 89 -6.75 -6.29 2.84
N ARG A 90 -7.00 -7.48 3.39
CA ARG A 90 -5.92 -8.42 3.76
C ARG A 90 -5.08 -8.84 2.57
N ARG A 91 -5.71 -9.06 1.40
CA ARG A 91 -4.98 -9.37 0.16
C ARG A 91 -4.03 -8.23 -0.24
N LEU A 92 -4.47 -6.98 -0.14
CA LEU A 92 -3.62 -5.82 -0.41
C LEU A 92 -2.47 -5.72 0.59
N ILE A 93 -2.74 -5.94 1.88
CA ILE A 93 -1.69 -5.93 2.91
C ILE A 93 -0.65 -7.02 2.64
N ALA A 94 -1.09 -8.23 2.30
CA ALA A 94 -0.19 -9.33 1.97
C ALA A 94 0.66 -8.99 0.74
N GLY A 95 0.05 -8.53 -0.33
CA GLY A 95 0.77 -8.10 -1.54
C GLY A 95 1.75 -6.96 -1.29
N TRP A 96 1.39 -6.01 -0.44
CA TRP A 96 2.31 -4.94 -0.02
C TRP A 96 3.53 -5.51 0.72
N ARG A 97 3.31 -6.36 1.71
CA ARG A 97 4.38 -6.97 2.50
C ARG A 97 5.32 -7.81 1.62
N ASP A 98 4.75 -8.62 0.73
CA ASP A 98 5.51 -9.48 -0.17
C ASP A 98 6.35 -8.68 -1.17
N SER A 99 5.91 -7.48 -1.54
CA SER A 99 6.63 -6.58 -2.43
C SER A 99 7.81 -5.85 -1.77
N ARG A 100 7.91 -5.90 -0.44
CA ARG A 100 8.97 -5.21 0.33
C ARG A 100 10.11 -6.17 0.66
N PRO A 101 11.37 -5.70 0.69
CA PRO A 101 12.45 -6.50 1.23
C PRO A 101 12.17 -6.84 2.69
N ALA A 102 12.58 -8.04 3.12
CA ALA A 102 12.48 -8.41 4.53
C ALA A 102 13.14 -7.29 5.37
N ARG A 103 12.43 -6.82 6.39
CA ARG A 103 13.06 -5.96 7.40
C ARG A 103 14.23 -6.76 7.95
N ALA A 104 15.44 -6.19 7.85
CA ALA A 104 16.53 -6.69 8.66
C ALA A 104 16.04 -6.63 10.11
N THR A 105 15.88 -7.79 10.74
CA THR A 105 15.74 -7.89 12.18
C THR A 105 17.07 -7.40 12.73
N THR A 106 17.13 -6.12 13.07
CA THR A 106 18.06 -5.68 14.08
C THR A 106 17.65 -6.46 15.31
N ALA A 107 18.37 -7.54 15.59
CA ALA A 107 18.35 -8.12 16.91
C ALA A 107 18.52 -6.94 17.88
N PRO A 108 17.71 -6.84 18.95
CA PRO A 108 18.02 -5.85 19.96
C PRO A 108 19.48 -6.09 20.34
N GLU A 109 20.30 -5.10 20.06
CA GLU A 109 21.65 -5.08 20.57
C GLU A 109 21.45 -5.29 22.05
N ALA A 110 21.92 -6.43 22.53
CA ALA A 110 21.86 -6.72 23.94
C ALA A 110 22.55 -5.54 24.59
N ALA A 111 21.75 -4.74 25.32
CA ALA A 111 22.31 -3.66 26.11
C ALA A 111 23.45 -4.27 26.88
N GLY A 112 24.69 -3.89 26.51
CA GLY A 112 25.88 -4.48 27.08
C GLY A 112 25.74 -4.49 28.56
N ALA A 113 25.93 -5.66 29.17
CA ALA A 113 25.99 -5.77 30.60
C ALA A 113 27.02 -4.76 31.08
N LEU A 114 26.54 -3.66 31.65
CA LEU A 114 27.38 -2.82 32.46
C LEU A 114 27.76 -3.67 33.66
N ALA A 115 28.96 -4.18 33.57
CA ALA A 115 29.60 -4.75 34.75
C ALA A 115 29.79 -3.66 35.81
#